data_540ea63edf2c011395afeab072637bdf
#
_entry.id   540ea63edf2c011395afeab072637bdf
#
_cell.length_a   1.000
_cell.length_b   1.000
_cell.length_c   1.000
_cell.angle_alpha   90.00
_cell.angle_beta   90.00
_cell.angle_gamma   90.00
#
_symmetry.space_group_name_H-M   'P 1'
#
loop_
_entity.id
_entity.type
_entity.pdbx_description
1 polymer ?
#
loop_
_entity_poly.entity_id
_entity_poly.type
_entity_poly.pdbx_seq_one_letter_code
_entity_poly.pdbx_strand_id
1 'polypeptide(L)'
;MQRKFAWIVVLAFLCPAFMGRSTLIAAAQMADKPTPRKAAAGKAPASKTVDAEGHQWWQHAVFYEIYPRSFADSNNDGIGDLKGITSKLDYLKDLGVDAIWITPCFPSPQVDFGYDVSDYENIDPMYGSLTDFDMLTSEAKKNGIRIILDFVVNHTSDQHKWFLDSKSSRTSEHRDWYIWRDGKEPGKPPNNWTSLFGGSAWTLDATTNQYYYHFFYPQQPDLNWRNAAVKDAMFDVTRFWYKRGVSGFRLDAVDTLFEDPNLHDNPVLPGKNALGDPIEENKYNSKLPEVHDVLRELRKVADENNGVLIGETWTTDIAELNKYYGEGNNELQLPMDFLFTTVNKLSPADFRKQIAAIDSASGWPTFVISNHDIVRSYDRYGDGVHNDQIAKLMAGLYLTLRGTPIIYYGEEIGMKTTPPARKEDVKDPIGRIGWPKEKGRDGERTPMQWDESENAGFSKVAPWLPVPPTAK
;
A
#
# COMPACT_ATOMS: atom_id res chain seq x y z
N MET A 1 27.56 -21.76 -42.07
CA MET A 1 27.68 -21.00 -43.32
C MET A 1 26.77 -19.78 -43.26
N GLN A 2 27.34 -18.65 -43.56
CA GLN A 2 26.79 -17.30 -43.80
C GLN A 2 26.24 -16.50 -42.58
N ARG A 3 27.12 -15.62 -42.16
CA ARG A 3 26.88 -14.38 -41.42
C ARG A 3 26.11 -13.39 -42.32
N LYS A 4 25.15 -12.64 -41.74
CA LYS A 4 24.77 -11.34 -42.30
C LYS A 4 24.78 -10.30 -41.17
N PHE A 5 25.66 -9.33 -41.33
CA PHE A 5 25.75 -8.06 -40.62
C PHE A 5 24.59 -7.16 -41.09
N ALA A 6 23.98 -6.44 -40.16
CA ALA A 6 23.14 -5.29 -40.48
C ALA A 6 23.57 -4.10 -39.64
N TRP A 7 23.74 -2.98 -40.33
CA TRP A 7 24.37 -1.72 -39.98
C TRP A 7 23.50 -0.90 -39.02
N ILE A 8 24.16 -0.28 -38.05
CA ILE A 8 23.61 0.78 -37.18
C ILE A 8 23.83 2.10 -37.91
N VAL A 9 22.75 2.82 -38.19
CA VAL A 9 22.79 4.22 -38.65
C VAL A 9 22.67 5.11 -37.42
N VAL A 10 23.77 5.82 -37.09
CA VAL A 10 23.81 6.91 -36.11
C VAL A 10 23.49 8.21 -36.86
N LEU A 11 22.37 8.84 -36.49
CA LEU A 11 22.03 10.18 -36.95
C LEU A 11 22.50 11.17 -35.87
N ALA A 12 23.61 11.85 -36.16
CA ALA A 12 24.06 13.00 -35.40
C ALA A 12 23.34 14.25 -35.91
N PHE A 13 22.64 14.96 -35.04
CA PHE A 13 22.17 16.33 -35.34
C PHE A 13 23.24 17.34 -34.94
N LEU A 14 23.81 17.99 -35.93
CA LEU A 14 24.70 19.16 -35.83
C LEU A 14 23.85 20.40 -35.53
N CYS A 15 24.18 21.12 -34.48
CA CYS A 15 23.71 22.48 -34.21
C CYS A 15 24.79 23.49 -34.66
N PRO A 16 24.48 24.55 -35.39
CA PRO A 16 25.50 25.48 -35.88
C PRO A 16 25.86 26.50 -34.80
N ALA A 17 27.16 26.73 -34.72
CA ALA A 17 27.77 27.76 -33.90
C ALA A 17 27.53 29.19 -34.46
N PHE A 18 27.19 30.11 -33.59
CA PHE A 18 27.32 31.54 -33.87
C PHE A 18 28.49 32.12 -33.04
N MET A 19 29.51 32.59 -33.72
CA MET A 19 30.61 33.37 -33.16
C MET A 19 30.18 34.82 -32.97
N GLY A 20 30.43 35.38 -31.81
CA GLY A 20 30.37 36.81 -31.52
C GLY A 20 31.42 37.21 -30.49
N ARG A 21 32.28 38.12 -30.87
CA ARG A 21 33.57 38.53 -30.32
C ARG A 21 33.53 39.10 -28.89
N SER A 22 34.64 38.86 -28.25
CA SER A 22 35.21 39.38 -26.99
C SER A 22 35.12 40.87 -26.77
N THR A 23 34.95 41.29 -25.51
CA THR A 23 35.76 42.34 -24.87
C THR A 23 35.85 42.03 -23.37
N LEU A 24 37.10 41.91 -22.92
CA LEU A 24 37.50 41.85 -21.52
C LEU A 24 37.35 43.23 -20.88
N ILE A 25 36.70 43.29 -19.71
CA ILE A 25 37.03 44.26 -18.66
C ILE A 25 37.00 43.52 -17.34
N ALA A 26 38.18 43.43 -16.71
CA ALA A 26 38.35 42.98 -15.35
C ALA A 26 37.96 44.10 -14.38
N ALA A 27 37.12 43.81 -13.39
CA ALA A 27 37.07 44.58 -12.15
C ALA A 27 36.80 43.62 -11.01
N ALA A 28 37.65 43.69 -10.02
CA ALA A 28 37.74 42.84 -8.87
C ALA A 28 36.71 43.23 -7.79
N GLN A 29 36.26 42.19 -7.06
CA GLN A 29 35.96 42.12 -5.62
C GLN A 29 34.87 43.02 -5.02
N MET A 30 33.86 42.36 -4.47
CA MET A 30 33.71 42.24 -3.01
C MET A 30 32.61 41.20 -2.72
N ALA A 31 32.97 40.20 -1.91
CA ALA A 31 32.01 39.21 -1.40
C ALA A 31 31.10 39.86 -0.34
N ASP A 32 29.84 40.06 -0.66
CA ASP A 32 28.81 40.36 0.33
C ASP A 32 28.22 39.03 0.80
N LYS A 33 28.31 38.80 2.13
CA LYS A 33 27.64 37.71 2.82
C LYS A 33 26.11 37.90 2.74
N PRO A 34 25.32 36.93 2.36
CA PRO A 34 23.90 37.08 2.40
C PRO A 34 23.42 37.16 3.88
N THR A 35 22.80 38.26 4.21
CA THR A 35 22.06 38.47 5.47
C THR A 35 20.87 37.50 5.51
N PRO A 36 20.60 36.81 6.64
CA PRO A 36 19.45 35.93 6.73
C PRO A 36 18.15 36.73 6.61
N ARG A 37 17.39 36.49 5.57
CA ARG A 37 16.03 37.00 5.41
C ARG A 37 15.17 36.42 6.55
N LYS A 38 14.71 37.25 7.49
CA LYS A 38 13.64 36.91 8.41
C LYS A 38 12.44 36.45 7.58
N ALA A 39 12.11 35.17 7.70
CA ALA A 39 10.84 34.65 7.20
C ALA A 39 9.70 35.36 7.91
N ALA A 40 8.90 36.10 7.18
CA ALA A 40 7.65 36.61 7.66
C ALA A 40 6.75 35.40 7.96
N ALA A 41 6.24 35.29 9.18
CA ALA A 41 5.23 34.33 9.58
C ALA A 41 3.93 34.65 8.82
N GLY A 42 3.82 34.16 7.59
CA GLY A 42 2.57 34.15 6.83
C GLY A 42 1.65 33.08 7.43
N LYS A 43 0.42 33.44 7.77
CA LYS A 43 -0.67 32.46 7.98
C LYS A 43 -0.65 31.50 6.80
N ALA A 44 -0.53 30.19 7.09
CA ALA A 44 -0.68 29.15 6.08
C ALA A 44 -2.00 29.39 5.34
N PRO A 45 -2.01 29.52 4.00
CA PRO A 45 -3.25 29.68 3.27
C PRO A 45 -4.13 28.45 3.51
N ALA A 46 -5.42 28.68 3.76
CA ALA A 46 -6.42 27.61 3.72
C ALA A 46 -6.22 26.86 2.38
N SER A 47 -5.96 25.55 2.43
CA SER A 47 -5.66 24.76 1.23
C SER A 47 -6.84 24.92 0.26
N LYS A 48 -6.61 25.49 -0.91
CA LYS A 48 -7.59 25.41 -1.99
C LYS A 48 -7.80 23.93 -2.29
N THR A 49 -9.04 23.51 -2.40
CA THR A 49 -9.38 22.14 -2.79
C THR A 49 -8.91 21.80 -4.19
N VAL A 50 -8.76 22.81 -5.05
CA VAL A 50 -8.22 22.73 -6.42
C VAL A 50 -7.19 23.83 -6.66
N ASP A 51 -6.18 23.54 -7.48
CA ASP A 51 -5.19 24.51 -7.94
C ASP A 51 -5.74 25.43 -9.06
N ALA A 52 -4.86 26.26 -9.67
CA ALA A 52 -5.23 27.17 -10.73
C ALA A 52 -5.66 26.45 -12.02
N GLU A 53 -5.17 25.24 -12.24
CA GLU A 53 -5.46 24.38 -13.37
C GLU A 53 -6.69 23.48 -13.13
N GLY A 54 -7.27 23.50 -11.93
CA GLY A 54 -8.44 22.71 -11.55
C GLY A 54 -8.13 21.32 -11.02
N HIS A 55 -6.86 21.02 -10.72
CA HIS A 55 -6.48 19.71 -10.16
C HIS A 55 -6.73 19.68 -8.65
N GLN A 56 -7.16 18.52 -8.19
CA GLN A 56 -7.27 18.21 -6.77
C GLN A 56 -5.86 18.01 -6.18
N TRP A 57 -5.68 18.29 -4.87
CA TRP A 57 -4.40 18.21 -4.19
C TRP A 57 -3.68 16.87 -4.40
N TRP A 58 -4.41 15.77 -4.44
CA TRP A 58 -3.85 14.41 -4.59
C TRP A 58 -3.35 14.10 -6.00
N GLN A 59 -3.73 14.87 -7.02
CA GLN A 59 -3.28 14.67 -8.40
C GLN A 59 -1.82 15.06 -8.61
N HIS A 60 -1.29 16.00 -7.81
CA HIS A 60 0.11 16.44 -7.86
C HIS A 60 0.93 16.01 -6.66
N ALA A 61 0.32 15.28 -5.73
CA ALA A 61 0.98 14.83 -4.51
C ALA A 61 1.94 13.67 -4.78
N VAL A 62 3.04 13.66 -4.05
CA VAL A 62 3.90 12.49 -3.87
C VAL A 62 3.49 11.80 -2.58
N PHE A 63 3.00 10.57 -2.70
CA PHE A 63 2.65 9.75 -1.56
C PHE A 63 3.85 8.91 -1.13
N TYR A 64 3.95 8.67 0.17
CA TYR A 64 5.02 7.86 0.75
C TYR A 64 4.41 6.82 1.70
N GLU A 65 4.57 5.55 1.37
CA GLU A 65 4.09 4.43 2.19
C GLU A 65 5.06 4.16 3.33
N ILE A 66 4.55 4.18 4.55
CA ILE A 66 5.29 3.83 5.77
C ILE A 66 4.74 2.53 6.35
N TYR A 67 5.63 1.55 6.55
CA TYR A 67 5.39 0.37 7.37
C TYR A 67 5.83 0.69 8.81
N PRO A 68 4.90 1.03 9.74
CA PRO A 68 5.24 1.66 11.03
C PRO A 68 6.30 0.92 11.81
N ARG A 69 6.14 -0.40 11.96
CA ARG A 69 7.04 -1.22 12.78
C ARG A 69 8.48 -1.31 12.26
N SER A 70 8.73 -0.88 11.01
CA SER A 70 10.06 -0.89 10.37
C SER A 70 10.59 0.49 10.04
N PHE A 71 9.89 1.59 10.39
CA PHE A 71 10.28 2.92 9.95
C PHE A 71 11.26 3.59 10.91
N ALA A 72 10.88 3.82 12.17
CA ALA A 72 11.75 4.40 13.20
C ALA A 72 11.26 4.02 14.60
N ASP A 73 12.15 3.50 15.43
CA ASP A 73 11.88 3.11 16.81
C ASP A 73 12.28 4.24 17.77
N SER A 74 11.31 4.88 18.41
CA SER A 74 11.56 6.01 19.31
C SER A 74 11.76 5.61 20.78
N ASN A 75 11.27 4.42 21.17
CA ASN A 75 11.25 3.95 22.55
C ASN A 75 12.31 2.88 22.84
N ASN A 76 13.02 2.40 21.80
CA ASN A 76 14.04 1.36 21.85
C ASN A 76 13.51 0.00 22.31
N ASP A 77 12.39 -0.44 21.77
CA ASP A 77 11.86 -1.80 21.96
C ASP A 77 12.10 -2.73 20.75
N GLY A 78 12.69 -2.21 19.68
CA GLY A 78 12.99 -2.92 18.43
C GLY A 78 11.89 -2.85 17.40
N ILE A 79 10.82 -2.08 17.68
CA ILE A 79 9.65 -1.90 16.80
C ILE A 79 9.48 -0.40 16.57
N GLY A 80 9.29 0.00 15.31
CA GLY A 80 9.01 1.38 14.95
C GLY A 80 7.62 1.82 15.44
N ASP A 81 7.45 3.12 15.71
CA ASP A 81 6.26 3.67 16.35
C ASP A 81 5.86 5.05 15.78
N LEU A 82 4.69 5.58 16.19
CA LEU A 82 4.16 6.86 15.73
C LEU A 82 5.04 8.05 16.10
N LYS A 83 5.72 8.02 17.24
CA LYS A 83 6.68 9.07 17.62
C LYS A 83 7.93 9.00 16.76
N GLY A 84 8.36 7.80 16.39
CA GLY A 84 9.42 7.59 15.42
C GLY A 84 9.05 8.22 14.07
N ILE A 85 7.84 7.97 13.55
CA ILE A 85 7.34 8.62 12.34
C ILE A 85 7.34 10.14 12.50
N THR A 86 6.81 10.65 13.62
CA THR A 86 6.76 12.09 13.92
C THR A 86 8.16 12.72 13.89
N SER A 87 9.17 12.02 14.40
CA SER A 87 10.56 12.50 14.44
C SER A 87 11.22 12.64 13.05
N LYS A 88 10.63 12.03 12.02
CA LYS A 88 11.15 11.99 10.64
C LYS A 88 10.34 12.88 9.66
N LEU A 89 9.40 13.66 10.15
CA LEU A 89 8.57 14.52 9.29
C LEU A 89 9.39 15.58 8.53
N ASP A 90 10.45 16.12 9.12
CA ASP A 90 11.32 17.08 8.44
C ASP A 90 12.06 16.42 7.28
N TYR A 91 12.55 15.19 7.45
CA TYR A 91 13.15 14.39 6.37
C TYR A 91 12.16 14.17 5.21
N LEU A 92 10.94 13.76 5.53
CA LEU A 92 9.90 13.50 4.51
C LEU A 92 9.51 14.78 3.77
N LYS A 93 9.45 15.91 4.48
CA LYS A 93 9.23 17.22 3.87
C LYS A 93 10.37 17.63 2.94
N ASP A 94 11.62 17.45 3.36
CA ASP A 94 12.81 17.76 2.55
C ASP A 94 12.91 16.84 1.33
N LEU A 95 12.43 15.60 1.43
CA LEU A 95 12.29 14.67 0.32
C LEU A 95 11.22 15.11 -0.69
N GLY A 96 10.28 15.97 -0.28
CA GLY A 96 9.19 16.44 -1.14
C GLY A 96 7.92 15.60 -1.04
N VAL A 97 7.72 14.87 0.07
CA VAL A 97 6.51 14.09 0.33
C VAL A 97 5.35 15.01 0.70
N ASP A 98 4.20 14.84 0.04
CA ASP A 98 2.97 15.59 0.30
C ASP A 98 1.97 14.81 1.17
N ALA A 99 2.01 13.50 1.12
CA ALA A 99 1.14 12.62 1.90
C ALA A 99 1.85 11.34 2.34
N ILE A 100 1.60 10.92 3.58
CA ILE A 100 2.09 9.66 4.15
C ILE A 100 0.92 8.69 4.20
N TRP A 101 1.06 7.52 3.58
CA TRP A 101 0.20 6.38 3.82
C TRP A 101 0.84 5.49 4.90
N ILE A 102 0.15 5.32 6.02
CA ILE A 102 0.57 4.47 7.13
C ILE A 102 -0.16 3.14 7.02
N THR A 103 0.57 2.02 6.86
CA THR A 103 -0.01 0.68 6.88
C THR A 103 -0.63 0.40 8.25
N PRO A 104 -1.48 -0.64 8.46
CA PRO A 104 -2.35 -0.72 9.63
C PRO A 104 -1.61 -0.51 10.95
N CYS A 105 -2.11 0.45 11.74
CA CYS A 105 -1.59 0.76 13.08
C CYS A 105 -2.67 0.64 14.16
N PHE A 106 -3.79 0.02 13.85
CA PHE A 106 -4.89 -0.27 14.76
C PHE A 106 -4.55 -1.47 15.65
N PRO A 107 -5.20 -1.63 16.84
CA PRO A 107 -5.05 -2.81 17.66
C PRO A 107 -5.28 -4.10 16.89
N SER A 108 -4.33 -5.02 17.00
CA SER A 108 -4.30 -6.28 16.26
C SER A 108 -3.60 -7.37 17.07
N PRO A 109 -4.07 -8.63 17.03
CA PRO A 109 -3.31 -9.78 17.51
C PRO A 109 -2.03 -10.06 16.72
N GLN A 110 -1.79 -9.32 15.62
CA GLN A 110 -0.57 -9.40 14.79
C GLN A 110 -0.38 -10.74 14.08
N VAL A 111 -1.46 -11.43 13.74
CA VAL A 111 -1.40 -12.65 12.92
C VAL A 111 -0.93 -12.30 11.52
N ASP A 112 -1.39 -11.19 10.98
CA ASP A 112 -0.96 -10.61 9.69
C ASP A 112 -0.45 -9.17 9.87
N PHE A 113 0.36 -8.95 10.91
CA PHE A 113 1.10 -7.72 11.18
C PHE A 113 0.28 -6.43 11.08
N GLY A 114 -0.95 -6.44 11.63
CA GLY A 114 -1.84 -5.30 11.68
C GLY A 114 -3.05 -5.42 10.77
N TYR A 115 -3.02 -6.28 9.75
CA TYR A 115 -4.17 -6.49 8.86
C TYR A 115 -5.31 -7.31 9.51
N ASP A 116 -5.09 -7.95 10.65
CA ASP A 116 -6.11 -8.58 11.50
C ASP A 116 -6.58 -7.59 12.59
N VAL A 117 -7.41 -6.61 12.22
CA VAL A 117 -7.83 -5.50 13.08
C VAL A 117 -8.84 -5.94 14.14
N SER A 118 -8.52 -5.70 15.43
CA SER A 118 -9.41 -6.01 16.56
C SER A 118 -10.17 -4.79 17.12
N ASP A 119 -9.76 -3.56 16.78
CA ASP A 119 -10.43 -2.31 17.14
C ASP A 119 -10.06 -1.21 16.12
N TYR A 120 -11.04 -0.72 15.35
CA TYR A 120 -10.82 0.28 14.31
C TYR A 120 -10.71 1.73 14.83
N GLU A 121 -11.07 2.00 16.07
CA GLU A 121 -11.15 3.35 16.61
C GLU A 121 -10.05 3.65 17.64
N ASN A 122 -8.97 2.86 17.63
CA ASN A 122 -7.84 3.02 18.53
C ASN A 122 -6.51 2.81 17.81
N ILE A 123 -5.41 3.12 18.49
CA ILE A 123 -4.04 2.82 18.05
C ILE A 123 -3.53 1.64 18.85
N ASP A 124 -2.85 0.70 18.17
CA ASP A 124 -2.19 -0.42 18.84
C ASP A 124 -1.15 0.12 19.84
N PRO A 125 -1.18 -0.32 21.11
CA PRO A 125 -0.21 0.09 22.12
C PRO A 125 1.25 -0.11 21.70
N MET A 126 1.51 -1.05 20.79
CA MET A 126 2.83 -1.27 20.18
C MET A 126 3.33 -0.02 19.43
N TYR A 127 2.42 0.73 18.80
CA TYR A 127 2.75 1.91 18.01
C TYR A 127 2.54 3.23 18.76
N GLY A 128 1.86 3.18 19.91
CA GLY A 128 1.58 4.36 20.71
C GLY A 128 0.13 4.46 21.16
N SER A 129 -0.40 5.67 21.13
CA SER A 129 -1.76 5.99 21.59
C SER A 129 -2.47 6.94 20.63
N LEU A 130 -3.79 7.13 20.83
CA LEU A 130 -4.55 8.16 20.09
C LEU A 130 -3.95 9.57 20.28
N THR A 131 -3.35 9.86 21.45
CA THR A 131 -2.65 11.13 21.69
C THR A 131 -1.40 11.26 20.82
N ASP A 132 -0.65 10.18 20.65
CA ASP A 132 0.53 10.18 19.77
C ASP A 132 0.13 10.33 18.31
N PHE A 133 -1.01 9.74 17.91
CA PHE A 133 -1.57 9.93 16.57
C PHE A 133 -2.05 11.37 16.33
N ASP A 134 -2.75 11.97 17.30
CA ASP A 134 -3.19 13.38 17.22
C ASP A 134 -1.97 14.32 17.14
N MET A 135 -0.87 13.99 17.81
CA MET A 135 0.40 14.71 17.70
C MET A 135 0.99 14.55 16.29
N LEU A 136 1.06 13.34 15.77
CA LEU A 136 1.56 13.07 14.41
C LEU A 136 0.78 13.87 13.37
N THR A 137 -0.56 13.82 13.40
CA THR A 137 -1.41 14.57 12.43
C THR A 137 -1.21 16.08 12.56
N SER A 138 -1.06 16.59 13.78
CA SER A 138 -0.81 18.02 14.03
C SER A 138 0.56 18.46 13.48
N GLU A 139 1.63 17.70 13.75
CA GLU A 139 2.97 18.03 13.27
C GLU A 139 3.09 17.82 11.73
N ALA A 140 2.50 16.77 11.17
CA ALA A 140 2.44 16.55 9.74
C ALA A 140 1.76 17.75 9.03
N LYS A 141 0.64 18.22 9.56
CA LYS A 141 -0.07 19.40 9.03
C LYS A 141 0.80 20.67 9.05
N LYS A 142 1.61 20.89 10.09
CA LYS A 142 2.56 22.03 10.15
C LYS A 142 3.64 21.92 9.07
N ASN A 143 4.04 20.71 8.73
CA ASN A 143 4.99 20.41 7.68
C ASN A 143 4.38 20.39 6.27
N GLY A 144 3.06 20.58 6.15
CA GLY A 144 2.34 20.52 4.88
C GLY A 144 2.06 19.09 4.39
N ILE A 145 2.31 18.09 5.25
CA ILE A 145 2.14 16.67 4.94
C ILE A 145 0.75 16.21 5.41
N ARG A 146 0.07 15.41 4.58
CA ARG A 146 -1.23 14.81 4.87
C ARG A 146 -1.05 13.38 5.35
N ILE A 147 -2.00 12.90 6.19
CA ILE A 147 -1.99 11.52 6.69
C ILE A 147 -3.12 10.74 6.01
N ILE A 148 -2.76 9.60 5.45
CA ILE A 148 -3.63 8.58 4.88
C ILE A 148 -3.50 7.35 5.77
N LEU A 149 -4.61 6.79 6.23
CA LEU A 149 -4.61 5.54 6.98
C LEU A 149 -4.94 4.36 6.06
N ASP A 150 -4.29 3.24 6.32
CA ASP A 150 -4.74 1.97 5.78
C ASP A 150 -6.06 1.56 6.44
N PHE A 151 -7.03 1.15 5.67
CA PHE A 151 -8.34 0.78 6.14
C PHE A 151 -8.71 -0.61 5.61
N VAL A 152 -8.57 -1.59 6.48
CA VAL A 152 -8.89 -2.99 6.20
C VAL A 152 -10.40 -3.14 6.17
N VAL A 153 -10.97 -3.14 4.97
CA VAL A 153 -12.43 -3.10 4.78
C VAL A 153 -13.06 -4.48 4.62
N ASN A 154 -12.29 -5.47 4.16
CA ASN A 154 -12.80 -6.79 3.83
C ASN A 154 -13.19 -7.62 5.07
N HIS A 155 -12.39 -7.59 6.11
CA HIS A 155 -12.46 -8.49 7.27
C HIS A 155 -12.09 -7.77 8.57
N THR A 156 -12.33 -8.44 9.69
CA THR A 156 -11.79 -8.06 10.99
C THR A 156 -10.87 -9.16 11.53
N SER A 157 -10.20 -8.90 12.66
CA SER A 157 -9.63 -9.99 13.46
C SER A 157 -10.73 -10.90 14.00
N ASP A 158 -10.43 -12.17 14.21
CA ASP A 158 -11.28 -13.10 14.98
C ASP A 158 -11.38 -12.71 16.47
N GLN A 159 -10.56 -11.73 16.93
CA GLN A 159 -10.63 -11.13 18.27
C GLN A 159 -11.41 -9.81 18.29
N HIS A 160 -11.94 -9.35 17.16
CA HIS A 160 -12.78 -8.15 17.13
C HIS A 160 -14.08 -8.41 17.89
N LYS A 161 -14.57 -7.44 18.68
CA LYS A 161 -15.79 -7.56 19.49
C LYS A 161 -17.02 -8.02 18.69
N TRP A 162 -17.13 -7.59 17.44
CA TRP A 162 -18.23 -8.01 16.55
C TRP A 162 -18.17 -9.52 16.23
N PHE A 163 -16.96 -10.04 15.93
CA PHE A 163 -16.81 -11.47 15.64
C PHE A 163 -16.95 -12.34 16.87
N LEU A 164 -16.43 -11.89 18.03
CA LEU A 164 -16.60 -12.60 19.30
C LEU A 164 -18.08 -12.77 19.67
N ASP A 165 -18.89 -11.72 19.47
CA ASP A 165 -20.34 -11.82 19.62
C ASP A 165 -20.95 -12.72 18.54
N SER A 166 -20.61 -12.49 17.26
CA SER A 166 -21.13 -13.24 16.11
C SER A 166 -20.99 -14.76 16.27
N LYS A 167 -19.83 -15.22 16.73
CA LYS A 167 -19.57 -16.66 16.91
C LYS A 167 -20.18 -17.25 18.19
N SER A 168 -20.63 -16.41 19.13
CA SER A 168 -21.13 -16.87 20.42
C SER A 168 -22.44 -17.70 20.30
N SER A 169 -23.28 -17.38 19.30
CA SER A 169 -24.56 -18.04 19.05
C SER A 169 -25.03 -17.81 17.62
N ARG A 170 -25.86 -18.74 17.10
CA ARG A 170 -26.55 -18.55 15.80
C ARG A 170 -27.59 -17.42 15.82
N THR A 171 -27.93 -16.90 16.98
CA THR A 171 -28.91 -15.82 17.19
C THR A 171 -28.30 -14.59 17.85
N SER A 172 -26.98 -14.44 17.89
CA SER A 172 -26.32 -13.27 18.42
C SER A 172 -26.62 -12.02 17.58
N GLU A 173 -26.53 -10.84 18.18
CA GLU A 173 -26.86 -9.57 17.56
C GLU A 173 -26.00 -9.32 16.29
N HIS A 174 -24.70 -9.67 16.32
CA HIS A 174 -23.79 -9.52 15.22
C HIS A 174 -23.66 -10.77 14.35
N ARG A 175 -24.58 -11.77 14.46
CA ARG A 175 -24.45 -13.02 13.69
C ARG A 175 -24.26 -12.75 12.20
N ASP A 176 -25.13 -11.95 11.62
CA ASP A 176 -25.16 -11.65 10.19
C ASP A 176 -24.17 -10.54 9.77
N TRP A 177 -23.30 -10.11 10.70
CA TRP A 177 -22.20 -9.20 10.37
C TRP A 177 -21.05 -9.91 9.65
N TYR A 178 -21.04 -11.24 9.74
CA TYR A 178 -20.08 -12.12 9.08
C TYR A 178 -20.80 -13.17 8.26
N ILE A 179 -20.08 -13.85 7.40
CA ILE A 179 -20.63 -14.80 6.45
C ILE A 179 -20.60 -16.20 7.05
N TRP A 180 -21.74 -16.69 7.51
CA TRP A 180 -21.90 -18.02 8.12
C TRP A 180 -22.74 -18.93 7.25
N ARG A 181 -22.31 -20.20 7.06
CA ARG A 181 -23.05 -21.19 6.28
C ARG A 181 -22.98 -22.57 6.94
N ASP A 182 -24.01 -23.36 6.74
CA ASP A 182 -23.93 -24.79 7.06
C ASP A 182 -23.07 -25.50 6.02
N GLY A 183 -22.38 -26.55 6.42
CA GLY A 183 -21.57 -27.35 5.49
C GLY A 183 -22.41 -28.05 4.44
N LYS A 184 -21.83 -28.31 3.27
CA LYS A 184 -22.48 -29.07 2.18
C LYS A 184 -22.88 -30.47 2.62
N GLU A 185 -22.05 -31.09 3.44
CA GLU A 185 -22.23 -32.38 4.11
C GLU A 185 -21.53 -32.31 5.48
N PRO A 186 -21.81 -33.24 6.41
CA PRO A 186 -21.13 -33.27 7.70
C PRO A 186 -19.62 -33.29 7.55
N GLY A 187 -18.95 -32.29 8.13
CA GLY A 187 -17.50 -32.13 8.08
C GLY A 187 -16.92 -31.59 6.75
N LYS A 188 -17.75 -31.22 5.79
CA LYS A 188 -17.32 -30.61 4.53
C LYS A 188 -17.74 -29.12 4.47
N PRO A 189 -16.86 -28.25 3.94
CA PRO A 189 -17.21 -26.83 3.77
C PRO A 189 -18.36 -26.63 2.77
N PRO A 190 -18.97 -25.43 2.73
CA PRO A 190 -20.07 -25.11 1.82
C PRO A 190 -19.74 -25.26 0.33
N ASN A 191 -18.53 -24.92 -0.07
CA ASN A 191 -18.04 -25.02 -1.45
C ASN A 191 -16.51 -25.23 -1.50
N ASN A 192 -15.91 -25.12 -2.69
CA ASN A 192 -14.49 -25.40 -2.90
C ASN A 192 -13.56 -24.22 -2.66
N TRP A 193 -14.03 -23.03 -2.29
CA TRP A 193 -13.19 -21.84 -2.23
C TRP A 193 -11.97 -22.01 -1.34
N THR A 194 -10.82 -21.62 -1.88
CA THR A 194 -9.53 -21.62 -1.17
C THR A 194 -9.18 -20.25 -0.65
N SER A 195 -8.53 -20.21 0.52
CA SER A 195 -7.95 -18.99 1.07
C SER A 195 -6.76 -18.54 0.24
N LEU A 196 -6.57 -17.22 0.12
CA LEU A 196 -5.38 -16.66 -0.53
C LEU A 196 -4.08 -17.14 0.14
N PHE A 197 -4.13 -17.39 1.45
CA PHE A 197 -3.00 -17.85 2.24
C PHE A 197 -2.95 -19.37 2.46
N GLY A 198 -3.74 -20.11 1.68
CA GLY A 198 -3.71 -21.57 1.61
C GLY A 198 -4.79 -22.26 2.42
N GLY A 199 -5.18 -23.44 1.95
CA GLY A 199 -6.25 -24.23 2.53
C GLY A 199 -7.65 -23.73 2.18
N SER A 200 -8.68 -24.28 2.89
CA SER A 200 -10.07 -23.86 2.68
C SER A 200 -10.30 -22.41 3.13
N ALA A 201 -11.11 -21.65 2.39
CA ALA A 201 -11.63 -20.35 2.80
C ALA A 201 -12.78 -20.43 3.84
N TRP A 202 -13.05 -21.60 4.36
CA TRP A 202 -14.11 -21.87 5.33
C TRP A 202 -13.55 -22.57 6.57
N THR A 203 -13.81 -22.01 7.75
CA THR A 203 -13.43 -22.60 9.03
C THR A 203 -14.69 -22.98 9.82
N LEU A 204 -14.72 -24.23 10.30
CA LEU A 204 -15.82 -24.73 11.14
C LEU A 204 -15.70 -24.15 12.57
N ASP A 205 -16.72 -23.46 13.00
CA ASP A 205 -16.90 -23.11 14.41
C ASP A 205 -17.61 -24.25 15.17
N ALA A 206 -16.90 -24.81 16.14
CA ALA A 206 -17.45 -25.94 16.93
C ALA A 206 -18.63 -25.55 17.84
N THR A 207 -18.73 -24.28 18.22
CA THR A 207 -19.77 -23.77 19.12
C THR A 207 -21.12 -23.76 18.41
N THR A 208 -21.16 -23.27 17.18
CA THR A 208 -22.39 -23.11 16.41
C THR A 208 -22.59 -24.20 15.36
N ASN A 209 -21.56 -25.01 15.12
CA ASN A 209 -21.53 -26.04 14.08
C ASN A 209 -21.87 -25.46 12.69
N GLN A 210 -21.35 -24.26 12.41
CA GLN A 210 -21.42 -23.62 11.10
C GLN A 210 -20.00 -23.21 10.68
N TYR A 211 -19.81 -23.04 9.38
CA TYR A 211 -18.58 -22.50 8.81
C TYR A 211 -18.71 -20.99 8.68
N TYR A 212 -17.63 -20.25 9.04
CA TYR A 212 -17.49 -18.86 8.64
C TYR A 212 -16.51 -18.74 7.47
N TYR A 213 -16.76 -17.75 6.64
CA TYR A 213 -15.95 -17.43 5.48
C TYR A 213 -14.79 -16.52 5.86
N HIS A 214 -13.62 -16.74 5.22
CA HIS A 214 -12.44 -15.88 5.28
C HIS A 214 -11.68 -15.99 3.97
N PHE A 215 -11.55 -14.89 3.26
CA PHE A 215 -10.76 -14.88 2.03
C PHE A 215 -9.26 -15.03 2.32
N PHE A 216 -8.81 -14.49 3.46
CA PHE A 216 -7.44 -14.54 3.98
C PHE A 216 -7.26 -15.61 5.06
N TYR A 217 -6.53 -15.31 6.15
CA TYR A 217 -6.35 -16.28 7.23
C TYR A 217 -7.68 -16.61 7.98
N PRO A 218 -7.76 -17.78 8.61
CA PRO A 218 -8.90 -18.10 9.50
C PRO A 218 -9.13 -17.05 10.61
N GLN A 219 -8.08 -16.33 10.99
CA GLN A 219 -8.14 -15.25 11.97
C GLN A 219 -8.61 -13.90 11.39
N GLN A 220 -8.97 -13.90 10.10
CA GLN A 220 -9.45 -12.72 9.37
C GLN A 220 -10.85 -13.01 8.77
N PRO A 221 -11.91 -13.19 9.61
CA PRO A 221 -13.25 -13.47 9.11
C PRO A 221 -13.82 -12.31 8.31
N ASP A 222 -14.37 -12.59 7.13
CA ASP A 222 -14.89 -11.61 6.21
C ASP A 222 -16.19 -10.97 6.72
N LEU A 223 -16.29 -9.67 6.58
CA LEU A 223 -17.49 -8.89 6.91
C LEU A 223 -18.58 -9.08 5.85
N ASN A 224 -19.81 -9.13 6.28
CA ASN A 224 -20.98 -9.20 5.40
C ASN A 224 -21.42 -7.80 4.95
N TRP A 225 -20.84 -7.29 3.87
CA TRP A 225 -21.17 -5.97 3.32
C TRP A 225 -22.60 -5.83 2.78
N ARG A 226 -23.35 -6.93 2.63
CA ARG A 226 -24.78 -6.88 2.35
C ARG A 226 -25.62 -6.50 3.56
N ASN A 227 -25.04 -6.56 4.76
CA ASN A 227 -25.67 -6.08 5.98
C ASN A 227 -25.46 -4.56 6.10
N ALA A 228 -26.55 -3.79 6.09
CA ALA A 228 -26.47 -2.32 6.18
C ALA A 228 -25.81 -1.84 7.48
N ALA A 229 -25.96 -2.56 8.60
CA ALA A 229 -25.33 -2.18 9.86
C ALA A 229 -23.79 -2.30 9.81
N VAL A 230 -23.26 -3.29 9.08
CA VAL A 230 -21.81 -3.40 8.82
C VAL A 230 -21.32 -2.18 8.04
N LYS A 231 -22.01 -1.85 6.93
CA LYS A 231 -21.66 -0.69 6.11
C LYS A 231 -21.68 0.61 6.92
N ASP A 232 -22.73 0.84 7.69
CA ASP A 232 -22.88 2.04 8.51
C ASP A 232 -21.77 2.14 9.57
N ALA A 233 -21.44 1.03 10.25
CA ALA A 233 -20.37 0.97 11.25
C ALA A 233 -18.99 1.25 10.63
N MET A 234 -18.68 0.67 9.48
CA MET A 234 -17.42 0.91 8.79
C MET A 234 -17.32 2.36 8.28
N PHE A 235 -18.42 2.97 7.82
CA PHE A 235 -18.43 4.39 7.44
C PHE A 235 -18.27 5.31 8.65
N ASP A 236 -18.81 4.94 9.82
CA ASP A 236 -18.62 5.70 11.06
C ASP A 236 -17.15 5.67 11.52
N VAL A 237 -16.43 4.54 11.33
CA VAL A 237 -14.99 4.47 11.54
C VAL A 237 -14.26 5.52 10.68
N THR A 238 -14.60 5.63 9.38
CA THR A 238 -13.94 6.65 8.53
C THR A 238 -14.23 8.07 9.01
N ARG A 239 -15.46 8.36 9.43
CA ARG A 239 -15.83 9.66 10.01
C ARG A 239 -15.09 9.96 11.32
N PHE A 240 -14.85 8.94 12.16
CA PHE A 240 -14.05 9.07 13.38
C PHE A 240 -12.62 9.54 13.05
N TRP A 241 -11.96 8.95 12.07
CA TRP A 241 -10.61 9.30 11.68
C TRP A 241 -10.50 10.62 10.94
N TYR A 242 -11.48 10.98 10.08
CA TYR A 242 -11.54 12.31 9.47
C TYR A 242 -11.59 13.41 10.54
N LYS A 243 -12.38 13.24 11.60
CA LYS A 243 -12.43 14.18 12.74
C LYS A 243 -11.09 14.33 13.45
N ARG A 244 -10.20 13.32 13.36
CA ARG A 244 -8.84 13.35 13.92
C ARG A 244 -7.79 13.87 12.95
N GLY A 245 -8.18 14.38 11.79
CA GLY A 245 -7.30 15.05 10.84
C GLY A 245 -6.70 14.15 9.76
N VAL A 246 -7.18 12.91 9.61
CA VAL A 246 -6.86 12.06 8.46
C VAL A 246 -7.37 12.71 7.18
N SER A 247 -6.61 12.61 6.10
CA SER A 247 -6.91 13.22 4.80
C SER A 247 -7.38 12.20 3.76
N GLY A 248 -7.50 10.94 4.13
CA GLY A 248 -8.00 9.88 3.25
C GLY A 248 -7.63 8.49 3.74
N PHE A 249 -8.01 7.50 2.95
CA PHE A 249 -7.78 6.09 3.27
C PHE A 249 -7.22 5.33 2.07
N ARG A 250 -6.32 4.42 2.35
CA ARG A 250 -6.01 3.31 1.45
C ARG A 250 -6.90 2.14 1.85
N LEU A 251 -7.77 1.74 0.96
CA LEU A 251 -8.70 0.63 1.18
C LEU A 251 -8.01 -0.67 0.79
N ASP A 252 -7.85 -1.54 1.76
CA ASP A 252 -7.27 -2.87 1.58
C ASP A 252 -8.23 -3.79 0.84
N ALA A 253 -7.71 -4.58 -0.11
CA ALA A 253 -8.40 -5.68 -0.78
C ALA A 253 -9.85 -5.36 -1.22
N VAL A 254 -10.08 -4.20 -1.84
CA VAL A 254 -11.45 -3.73 -2.17
C VAL A 254 -12.21 -4.65 -3.09
N ASP A 255 -11.54 -5.47 -3.87
CA ASP A 255 -12.16 -6.36 -4.85
C ASP A 255 -12.71 -7.66 -4.24
N THR A 256 -12.52 -7.89 -2.93
CA THR A 256 -12.97 -9.10 -2.22
C THR A 256 -14.15 -8.87 -1.27
N LEU A 257 -14.76 -7.67 -1.24
CA LEU A 257 -15.84 -7.31 -0.29
C LEU A 257 -17.12 -8.14 -0.44
N PHE A 258 -17.32 -8.78 -1.57
CA PHE A 258 -18.53 -9.55 -1.86
C PHE A 258 -18.18 -10.92 -2.44
N GLU A 259 -18.99 -11.89 -2.07
CA GLU A 259 -18.98 -13.26 -2.56
C GLU A 259 -20.36 -13.63 -3.15
N ASP A 260 -20.40 -14.64 -4.02
CA ASP A 260 -21.66 -15.14 -4.58
C ASP A 260 -22.56 -15.71 -3.49
N PRO A 261 -23.77 -15.17 -3.27
CA PRO A 261 -24.70 -15.66 -2.23
C PRO A 261 -25.18 -17.09 -2.47
N ASN A 262 -25.08 -17.60 -3.72
CA ASN A 262 -25.43 -18.97 -4.08
C ASN A 262 -24.29 -19.97 -3.87
N LEU A 263 -23.10 -19.49 -3.48
CA LEU A 263 -21.93 -20.32 -3.15
C LEU A 263 -21.51 -21.27 -4.27
N HIS A 264 -21.58 -20.84 -5.54
CA HIS A 264 -21.08 -21.65 -6.65
C HIS A 264 -19.60 -21.95 -6.45
N ASP A 265 -19.22 -23.20 -6.78
CA ASP A 265 -17.81 -23.59 -6.77
C ASP A 265 -17.01 -22.76 -7.78
N ASN A 266 -15.81 -22.28 -7.39
CA ASN A 266 -14.89 -21.61 -8.29
C ASN A 266 -14.35 -22.59 -9.36
N PRO A 267 -14.15 -22.11 -10.61
CA PRO A 267 -13.48 -22.90 -11.63
C PRO A 267 -12.05 -23.28 -11.19
N VAL A 268 -11.73 -24.57 -11.25
CA VAL A 268 -10.38 -25.07 -10.93
C VAL A 268 -9.56 -25.11 -12.21
N LEU A 269 -8.40 -24.46 -12.18
CA LEU A 269 -7.43 -24.42 -13.28
C LEU A 269 -6.39 -25.53 -13.11
N PRO A 270 -5.72 -25.94 -14.20
CA PRO A 270 -4.66 -26.95 -14.13
C PRO A 270 -3.48 -26.49 -13.25
N GLY A 271 -3.02 -27.38 -12.34
CA GLY A 271 -1.83 -27.14 -11.54
C GLY A 271 -2.12 -26.89 -10.07
N LYS A 272 -1.08 -26.50 -9.35
CA LYS A 272 -1.12 -26.15 -7.93
C LYS A 272 -0.35 -24.84 -7.73
N ASN A 273 -0.81 -24.01 -6.78
CA ASN A 273 -0.13 -22.81 -6.36
C ASN A 273 1.17 -23.14 -5.55
N ALA A 274 1.88 -22.10 -5.12
CA ALA A 274 3.12 -22.24 -4.35
C ALA A 274 2.90 -22.96 -2.99
N LEU A 275 1.70 -22.84 -2.42
CA LEU A 275 1.31 -23.44 -1.14
C LEU A 275 0.86 -24.90 -1.28
N GLY A 276 0.64 -25.37 -2.51
CA GLY A 276 0.25 -26.74 -2.82
C GLY A 276 -1.25 -26.95 -3.00
N ASP A 277 -2.04 -25.90 -2.97
CA ASP A 277 -3.49 -25.93 -3.21
C ASP A 277 -3.83 -25.92 -4.70
N PRO A 278 -5.03 -26.37 -5.13
CA PRO A 278 -5.52 -26.16 -6.48
C PRO A 278 -5.47 -24.66 -6.85
N ILE A 279 -5.17 -24.37 -8.11
CA ILE A 279 -5.30 -23.01 -8.64
C ILE A 279 -6.77 -22.80 -8.97
N GLU A 280 -7.39 -21.80 -8.37
CA GLU A 280 -8.77 -21.41 -8.65
C GLU A 280 -8.84 -20.06 -9.34
N GLU A 281 -9.82 -19.89 -10.23
CA GLU A 281 -10.26 -18.59 -10.70
C GLU A 281 -11.27 -18.05 -9.66
N ASN A 282 -10.93 -16.97 -8.95
CA ASN A 282 -11.77 -16.36 -7.91
C ASN A 282 -13.01 -15.65 -8.52
N LYS A 283 -13.73 -16.37 -9.37
CA LYS A 283 -14.87 -15.84 -10.13
C LYS A 283 -16.07 -15.47 -9.26
N TYR A 284 -16.27 -16.22 -8.18
CA TYR A 284 -17.45 -16.11 -7.33
C TYR A 284 -17.17 -15.50 -5.96
N ASN A 285 -15.95 -15.10 -5.69
CA ASN A 285 -15.56 -14.49 -4.42
C ASN A 285 -14.59 -13.32 -4.56
N SER A 286 -14.53 -12.71 -5.75
CA SER A 286 -13.77 -11.47 -5.99
C SER A 286 -14.40 -10.71 -7.16
N LYS A 287 -14.28 -9.38 -7.13
CA LYS A 287 -14.70 -8.45 -8.20
C LYS A 287 -16.19 -8.50 -8.53
N LEU A 288 -17.02 -8.81 -7.53
CA LEU A 288 -18.46 -8.77 -7.72
C LEU A 288 -18.95 -7.31 -7.87
N PRO A 289 -19.98 -7.07 -8.70
CA PRO A 289 -20.40 -5.71 -9.07
C PRO A 289 -20.92 -4.87 -7.89
N GLU A 290 -21.38 -5.50 -6.81
CA GLU A 290 -21.88 -4.82 -5.61
C GLU A 290 -20.83 -3.94 -4.93
N VAL A 291 -19.52 -4.21 -5.12
CA VAL A 291 -18.44 -3.38 -4.59
C VAL A 291 -18.56 -1.92 -5.04
N HIS A 292 -18.98 -1.70 -6.27
CA HIS A 292 -19.10 -0.36 -6.85
C HIS A 292 -20.14 0.49 -6.13
N ASP A 293 -21.24 -0.10 -5.60
CA ASP A 293 -22.22 0.64 -4.80
C ASP A 293 -21.61 1.14 -3.49
N VAL A 294 -20.87 0.27 -2.80
CA VAL A 294 -20.17 0.64 -1.55
C VAL A 294 -19.13 1.74 -1.80
N LEU A 295 -18.35 1.62 -2.87
CA LEU A 295 -17.33 2.62 -3.21
C LEU A 295 -17.95 3.99 -3.52
N ARG A 296 -19.09 4.03 -4.23
CA ARG A 296 -19.82 5.30 -4.49
C ARG A 296 -20.35 5.94 -3.20
N GLU A 297 -20.83 5.13 -2.27
CA GLU A 297 -21.32 5.65 -0.98
C GLU A 297 -20.15 6.13 -0.09
N LEU A 298 -19.07 5.36 0.00
CA LEU A 298 -17.88 5.74 0.75
C LEU A 298 -17.21 6.98 0.16
N ARG A 299 -17.22 7.12 -1.19
CA ARG A 299 -16.73 8.31 -1.87
C ARG A 299 -17.47 9.58 -1.44
N LYS A 300 -18.78 9.54 -1.22
CA LYS A 300 -19.53 10.69 -0.69
C LYS A 300 -19.01 11.10 0.69
N VAL A 301 -18.73 10.14 1.56
CA VAL A 301 -18.15 10.42 2.88
C VAL A 301 -16.76 11.07 2.73
N ALA A 302 -15.94 10.58 1.80
CA ALA A 302 -14.64 11.17 1.53
C ALA A 302 -14.74 12.60 0.99
N ASP A 303 -15.62 12.85 0.03
CA ASP A 303 -15.84 14.18 -0.57
C ASP A 303 -16.32 15.21 0.47
N GLU A 304 -17.21 14.83 1.39
CA GLU A 304 -17.66 15.67 2.51
C GLU A 304 -16.52 16.11 3.42
N ASN A 305 -15.42 15.36 3.47
CA ASN A 305 -14.25 15.62 4.31
C ASN A 305 -13.03 16.11 3.51
N ASN A 306 -13.18 16.40 2.21
CA ASN A 306 -12.07 16.70 1.30
C ASN A 306 -10.97 15.60 1.32
N GLY A 307 -11.40 14.38 1.47
CA GLY A 307 -10.55 13.19 1.58
C GLY A 307 -10.30 12.51 0.24
N VAL A 308 -9.28 11.64 0.22
CA VAL A 308 -8.95 10.79 -0.93
C VAL A 308 -9.18 9.33 -0.58
N LEU A 309 -9.69 8.55 -1.54
CA LEU A 309 -9.76 7.10 -1.47
C LEU A 309 -8.75 6.51 -2.46
N ILE A 310 -7.81 5.76 -1.92
CA ILE A 310 -6.85 4.95 -2.65
C ILE A 310 -7.33 3.50 -2.50
N GLY A 311 -7.53 2.78 -3.58
CA GLY A 311 -8.00 1.39 -3.48
C GLY A 311 -6.94 0.41 -3.95
N GLU A 312 -6.68 -0.61 -3.15
CA GLU A 312 -5.92 -1.75 -3.62
C GLU A 312 -6.81 -2.62 -4.50
N THR A 313 -6.53 -2.56 -5.79
CA THR A 313 -7.24 -3.33 -6.81
C THR A 313 -6.26 -4.27 -7.48
N TRP A 314 -6.29 -5.54 -7.14
CA TRP A 314 -5.39 -6.54 -7.71
C TRP A 314 -5.76 -6.84 -9.16
N THR A 315 -5.52 -5.86 -10.05
CA THR A 315 -5.72 -6.02 -11.47
C THR A 315 -4.53 -5.48 -12.26
N THR A 316 -4.23 -6.17 -13.35
CA THR A 316 -3.28 -5.75 -14.37
C THR A 316 -3.98 -5.48 -15.72
N ASP A 317 -5.30 -5.38 -15.69
CA ASP A 317 -6.14 -5.04 -16.83
C ASP A 317 -6.74 -3.65 -16.65
N ILE A 318 -6.42 -2.72 -17.55
CA ILE A 318 -6.92 -1.34 -17.52
C ILE A 318 -8.44 -1.27 -17.66
N ALA A 319 -9.06 -2.18 -18.41
CA ALA A 319 -10.52 -2.21 -18.53
C ALA A 319 -11.18 -2.57 -17.18
N GLU A 320 -10.56 -3.46 -16.41
CA GLU A 320 -10.99 -3.78 -15.05
C GLU A 320 -10.71 -2.62 -14.09
N LEU A 321 -9.50 -2.04 -14.14
CA LEU A 321 -9.13 -0.88 -13.32
C LEU A 321 -10.09 0.30 -13.55
N ASN A 322 -10.51 0.53 -14.77
CA ASN A 322 -11.45 1.62 -15.13
C ASN A 322 -12.80 1.51 -14.42
N LYS A 323 -13.24 0.33 -14.03
CA LYS A 323 -14.49 0.16 -13.29
C LYS A 323 -14.42 0.81 -11.91
N TYR A 324 -13.24 0.79 -11.26
CA TYR A 324 -13.04 1.33 -9.91
C TYR A 324 -12.95 2.87 -9.86
N TYR A 325 -12.76 3.54 -10.99
CA TYR A 325 -12.98 4.99 -11.07
C TYR A 325 -14.47 5.34 -11.03
N GLY A 326 -15.33 4.42 -11.50
CA GLY A 326 -16.77 4.63 -11.61
C GLY A 326 -17.19 5.55 -12.75
N GLU A 327 -18.49 5.67 -12.97
CA GLU A 327 -19.05 6.57 -13.97
C GLU A 327 -18.84 8.03 -13.55
N GLY A 328 -18.12 8.80 -14.37
CA GLY A 328 -17.76 10.17 -14.05
C GLY A 328 -16.79 10.33 -12.87
N ASN A 329 -15.98 9.31 -12.60
CA ASN A 329 -14.98 9.29 -11.51
C ASN A 329 -15.61 9.48 -10.12
N ASN A 330 -16.71 8.78 -9.83
CA ASN A 330 -17.47 8.89 -8.60
C ASN A 330 -17.22 7.76 -7.57
N GLU A 331 -16.19 6.92 -7.82
CA GLU A 331 -15.75 5.86 -6.91
C GLU A 331 -14.35 6.17 -6.35
N LEU A 332 -13.35 5.33 -6.56
CA LEU A 332 -11.99 5.64 -6.09
C LEU A 332 -11.38 6.81 -6.87
N GLN A 333 -10.71 7.72 -6.16
CA GLN A 333 -9.88 8.72 -6.82
C GLN A 333 -8.59 8.13 -7.37
N LEU A 334 -7.98 7.20 -6.61
CA LEU A 334 -6.68 6.61 -6.87
C LEU A 334 -6.75 5.07 -6.75
N PRO A 335 -7.39 4.34 -7.67
CA PRO A 335 -7.21 2.90 -7.72
C PRO A 335 -5.75 2.59 -8.04
N MET A 336 -5.12 1.71 -7.24
CA MET A 336 -3.70 1.38 -7.37
C MET A 336 -3.45 0.59 -8.66
N ASP A 337 -2.55 1.09 -9.49
CA ASP A 337 -2.15 0.46 -10.74
C ASP A 337 -0.88 -0.36 -10.55
N PHE A 338 -1.02 -1.67 -10.65
CA PHE A 338 0.06 -2.64 -10.49
C PHE A 338 0.72 -3.04 -11.83
N LEU A 339 0.42 -2.38 -12.95
CA LEU A 339 0.97 -2.75 -14.27
C LEU A 339 2.50 -2.75 -14.30
N PHE A 340 3.15 -1.78 -13.64
CA PHE A 340 4.62 -1.76 -13.57
C PHE A 340 5.19 -2.94 -12.77
N THR A 341 4.45 -3.49 -11.82
CA THR A 341 4.92 -4.64 -11.05
C THR A 341 4.96 -5.93 -11.87
N THR A 342 4.27 -5.97 -13.01
CA THR A 342 4.32 -7.10 -13.97
C THR A 342 5.59 -7.12 -14.81
N VAL A 343 6.35 -6.02 -14.81
CA VAL A 343 7.65 -5.92 -15.50
C VAL A 343 8.74 -6.40 -14.56
N ASN A 344 9.36 -7.55 -14.87
CA ASN A 344 10.29 -8.22 -13.95
C ASN A 344 11.78 -7.83 -14.14
N LYS A 345 12.07 -6.91 -15.08
CA LYS A 345 13.42 -6.40 -15.35
C LYS A 345 13.33 -5.10 -16.12
N LEU A 346 14.41 -4.33 -16.14
CA LEU A 346 14.47 -3.10 -16.95
C LEU A 346 14.28 -3.44 -18.44
N SER A 347 13.10 -3.13 -18.96
CA SER A 347 12.71 -3.34 -20.37
C SER A 347 11.99 -2.11 -20.90
N PRO A 348 12.68 -1.24 -21.68
CA PRO A 348 12.04 -0.04 -22.25
C PRO A 348 10.82 -0.33 -23.11
N ALA A 349 10.77 -1.51 -23.76
CA ALA A 349 9.63 -1.91 -24.59
C ALA A 349 8.41 -2.24 -23.72
N ASP A 350 8.62 -2.98 -22.61
CA ASP A 350 7.54 -3.38 -21.71
C ASP A 350 7.04 -2.16 -20.93
N PHE A 351 7.91 -1.29 -20.45
CA PHE A 351 7.49 -0.03 -19.81
C PHE A 351 6.67 0.85 -20.76
N ARG A 352 7.10 1.03 -22.03
CA ARG A 352 6.29 1.78 -23.00
C ARG A 352 4.92 1.15 -23.23
N LYS A 353 4.83 -0.18 -23.25
CA LYS A 353 3.55 -0.88 -23.37
C LYS A 353 2.64 -0.58 -22.19
N GLN A 354 3.19 -0.66 -20.96
CA GLN A 354 2.40 -0.37 -19.76
C GLN A 354 1.99 1.10 -19.67
N ILE A 355 2.88 2.05 -19.99
CA ILE A 355 2.55 3.47 -20.03
C ILE A 355 1.42 3.73 -21.03
N ALA A 356 1.49 3.16 -22.24
CA ALA A 356 0.43 3.31 -23.23
C ALA A 356 -0.91 2.72 -22.76
N ALA A 357 -0.89 1.63 -21.99
CA ALA A 357 -2.09 1.08 -21.37
C ALA A 357 -2.64 2.03 -20.29
N ILE A 358 -1.78 2.54 -19.41
CA ILE A 358 -2.15 3.48 -18.35
C ILE A 358 -2.72 4.79 -18.92
N ASP A 359 -2.19 5.29 -20.03
CA ASP A 359 -2.72 6.48 -20.70
C ASP A 359 -4.18 6.33 -21.17
N SER A 360 -4.66 5.09 -21.29
CA SER A 360 -6.07 4.78 -21.62
C SER A 360 -6.98 4.71 -20.38
N ALA A 361 -6.44 4.93 -19.17
CA ALA A 361 -7.24 4.96 -17.96
C ALA A 361 -8.27 6.09 -17.99
N SER A 362 -9.50 5.81 -17.55
CA SER A 362 -10.61 6.77 -17.53
C SER A 362 -10.47 7.84 -16.46
N GLY A 363 -9.63 7.60 -15.43
CA GLY A 363 -9.37 8.50 -14.32
C GLY A 363 -7.90 8.92 -14.22
N TRP A 364 -7.50 9.34 -13.01
CA TRP A 364 -6.13 9.77 -12.74
C TRP A 364 -5.27 8.58 -12.31
N PRO A 365 -4.17 8.27 -13.02
CA PRO A 365 -3.34 7.12 -12.70
C PRO A 365 -2.66 7.20 -11.34
N THR A 366 -2.42 6.04 -10.72
CA THR A 366 -1.71 5.91 -9.45
C THR A 366 -0.61 4.87 -9.60
N PHE A 367 0.64 5.28 -9.52
CA PHE A 367 1.78 4.40 -9.80
C PHE A 367 2.30 3.72 -8.53
N VAL A 368 2.35 2.39 -8.57
CA VAL A 368 2.99 1.55 -7.56
C VAL A 368 4.06 0.71 -8.24
N ILE A 369 5.30 0.83 -7.79
CA ILE A 369 6.41 0.01 -8.31
C ILE A 369 6.93 -1.00 -7.28
N SER A 370 6.71 -0.78 -6.00
CA SER A 370 6.84 -1.73 -4.90
C SER A 370 6.00 -1.28 -3.71
N ASN A 371 5.76 -2.18 -2.76
CA ASN A 371 5.10 -1.93 -1.49
C ASN A 371 5.54 -2.98 -0.46
N HIS A 372 4.87 -3.03 0.70
CA HIS A 372 5.17 -4.00 1.76
C HIS A 372 4.82 -5.47 1.42
N ASP A 373 4.17 -5.73 0.29
CA ASP A 373 3.79 -7.07 -0.19
C ASP A 373 4.54 -7.49 -1.45
N ILE A 374 5.30 -6.58 -2.06
CA ILE A 374 5.94 -6.80 -3.36
C ILE A 374 7.43 -6.51 -3.26
N VAL A 375 8.26 -7.40 -3.82
CA VAL A 375 9.71 -7.25 -3.93
C VAL A 375 10.09 -5.84 -4.35
N ARG A 376 11.06 -5.23 -3.65
CA ARG A 376 11.50 -3.86 -3.88
C ARG A 376 11.98 -3.64 -5.31
N SER A 377 11.67 -2.47 -5.85
CA SER A 377 11.99 -2.06 -7.21
C SER A 377 13.48 -2.15 -7.53
N TYR A 378 14.35 -1.87 -6.55
CA TYR A 378 15.79 -1.97 -6.67
C TYR A 378 16.26 -3.37 -7.11
N ASP A 379 15.67 -4.44 -6.57
CA ASP A 379 16.02 -5.81 -6.92
C ASP A 379 15.26 -6.29 -8.16
N ARG A 380 13.99 -5.90 -8.31
CA ARG A 380 13.18 -6.33 -9.44
C ARG A 380 13.73 -5.85 -10.78
N TYR A 381 14.18 -4.61 -10.86
CA TYR A 381 14.68 -4.03 -12.10
C TYR A 381 16.19 -4.07 -12.23
N GLY A 382 16.90 -4.36 -11.14
CA GLY A 382 18.36 -4.41 -11.09
C GLY A 382 18.95 -5.51 -11.98
N ASP A 383 20.15 -5.25 -12.52
CA ASP A 383 20.93 -6.20 -13.31
C ASP A 383 22.13 -6.78 -12.54
N GLY A 384 22.29 -6.38 -11.29
CA GLY A 384 23.40 -6.76 -10.40
C GLY A 384 24.67 -5.96 -10.58
N VAL A 385 24.74 -5.07 -11.59
CA VAL A 385 25.92 -4.23 -11.91
C VAL A 385 25.60 -2.74 -11.85
N HIS A 386 24.44 -2.34 -12.39
CA HIS A 386 24.04 -0.92 -12.53
C HIS A 386 22.81 -0.58 -11.69
N ASN A 387 22.59 -1.29 -10.59
CA ASN A 387 21.35 -1.18 -9.80
C ASN A 387 21.04 0.25 -9.34
N ASP A 388 22.06 1.01 -8.90
CA ASP A 388 21.88 2.42 -8.48
C ASP A 388 21.42 3.33 -9.64
N GLN A 389 22.00 3.14 -10.82
CA GLN A 389 21.62 3.90 -12.01
C GLN A 389 20.22 3.53 -12.48
N ILE A 390 19.88 2.24 -12.40
CA ILE A 390 18.55 1.74 -12.74
C ILE A 390 17.51 2.27 -11.75
N ALA A 391 17.80 2.26 -10.45
CA ALA A 391 16.89 2.79 -9.42
C ALA A 391 16.63 4.31 -9.65
N LYS A 392 17.66 5.09 -9.93
CA LYS A 392 17.53 6.52 -10.28
C LYS A 392 16.73 6.74 -11.57
N LEU A 393 16.95 5.89 -12.58
CA LEU A 393 16.19 5.94 -13.83
C LEU A 393 14.71 5.62 -13.57
N MET A 394 14.42 4.61 -12.75
CA MET A 394 13.06 4.23 -12.40
C MET A 394 12.36 5.34 -11.60
N ALA A 395 13.04 5.94 -10.63
CA ALA A 395 12.52 7.10 -9.92
C ALA A 395 12.20 8.25 -10.89
N GLY A 396 13.14 8.60 -11.79
CA GLY A 396 12.92 9.60 -12.83
C GLY A 396 11.73 9.26 -13.73
N LEU A 397 11.54 7.99 -14.08
CA LEU A 397 10.43 7.55 -14.92
C LEU A 397 9.09 7.82 -14.21
N TYR A 398 8.81 7.16 -13.08
CA TYR A 398 7.46 7.19 -12.53
C TYR A 398 7.10 8.50 -11.80
N LEU A 399 8.10 9.27 -11.33
CA LEU A 399 7.89 10.60 -10.76
C LEU A 399 7.61 11.70 -11.80
N THR A 400 7.84 11.43 -13.09
CA THR A 400 7.60 12.41 -14.17
C THR A 400 6.44 12.04 -15.09
N LEU A 401 5.81 10.89 -14.90
CA LEU A 401 4.60 10.52 -15.61
C LEU A 401 3.39 11.30 -15.09
N ARG A 402 2.36 11.45 -15.92
CA ARG A 402 1.07 11.99 -15.51
C ARG A 402 0.37 10.99 -14.58
N GLY A 403 0.31 11.29 -13.32
CA GLY A 403 -0.29 10.42 -12.29
C GLY A 403 0.27 10.70 -10.91
N THR A 404 -0.24 10.00 -9.93
CA THR A 404 0.17 10.11 -8.52
C THR A 404 1.12 8.95 -8.18
N PRO A 405 2.39 9.21 -7.87
CA PRO A 405 3.32 8.17 -7.43
C PRO A 405 3.13 7.84 -5.95
N ILE A 406 3.27 6.56 -5.60
CA ILE A 406 3.39 6.08 -4.23
C ILE A 406 4.79 5.50 -4.07
N ILE A 407 5.63 6.15 -3.26
CA ILE A 407 6.99 5.70 -2.92
C ILE A 407 6.89 4.79 -1.71
N TYR A 408 7.46 3.61 -1.75
CA TYR A 408 7.58 2.74 -0.58
C TYR A 408 8.83 3.14 0.22
N TYR A 409 8.74 3.20 1.57
CA TYR A 409 9.86 3.63 2.40
C TYR A 409 11.17 2.92 2.05
N GLY A 410 12.25 3.69 1.95
CA GLY A 410 13.58 3.20 1.59
C GLY A 410 13.83 3.02 0.09
N GLU A 411 12.85 3.27 -0.79
CA GLU A 411 13.10 3.30 -2.24
C GLU A 411 14.05 4.44 -2.61
N GLU A 412 13.90 5.59 -1.95
CA GLU A 412 14.71 6.79 -2.16
C GLU A 412 16.20 6.59 -1.85
N ILE A 413 16.52 5.59 -1.03
CA ILE A 413 17.90 5.22 -0.69
C ILE A 413 18.34 3.87 -1.29
N GLY A 414 17.49 3.24 -2.12
CA GLY A 414 17.82 1.98 -2.80
C GLY A 414 17.86 0.76 -1.87
N MET A 415 17.00 0.70 -0.86
CA MET A 415 16.87 -0.50 -0.01
C MET A 415 16.55 -1.74 -0.82
N LYS A 416 17.10 -2.87 -0.38
CA LYS A 416 16.96 -4.19 -1.03
C LYS A 416 15.97 -5.07 -0.31
N THR A 417 15.32 -5.96 -1.06
CA THR A 417 14.62 -7.12 -0.50
C THR A 417 15.63 -8.10 0.04
N THR A 418 15.52 -8.46 1.31
CA THR A 418 16.44 -9.39 1.98
C THR A 418 15.65 -10.51 2.65
N PRO A 419 15.23 -11.54 1.87
CA PRO A 419 14.39 -12.61 2.40
C PRO A 419 15.15 -13.45 3.43
N PRO A 420 14.43 -14.04 4.41
CA PRO A 420 15.02 -14.95 5.38
C PRO A 420 15.83 -16.08 4.71
N ALA A 421 17.00 -16.40 5.30
CA ALA A 421 17.84 -17.47 4.79
C ALA A 421 17.36 -18.86 5.26
N ARG A 422 16.69 -18.94 6.41
CA ARG A 422 16.23 -20.17 7.05
C ARG A 422 14.77 -20.05 7.46
N LYS A 423 14.05 -21.19 7.51
CA LYS A 423 12.63 -21.23 7.88
C LYS A 423 12.36 -20.68 9.28
N GLU A 424 13.24 -20.94 10.22
CA GLU A 424 13.12 -20.49 11.61
C GLU A 424 13.23 -18.97 11.78
N ASP A 425 13.83 -18.27 10.81
CA ASP A 425 13.94 -16.82 10.81
C ASP A 425 12.71 -16.13 10.22
N VAL A 426 11.83 -16.88 9.54
CA VAL A 426 10.61 -16.34 8.90
C VAL A 426 9.62 -15.89 9.96
N LYS A 427 9.19 -14.65 9.85
CA LYS A 427 8.12 -14.05 10.68
C LYS A 427 6.77 -14.14 9.98
N ASP A 428 6.73 -13.88 8.67
CA ASP A 428 5.50 -13.89 7.88
C ASP A 428 4.88 -15.30 7.84
N PRO A 429 3.60 -15.44 8.26
CA PRO A 429 2.91 -16.74 8.25
C PRO A 429 2.90 -17.43 6.89
N ILE A 430 2.71 -16.68 5.78
CA ILE A 430 2.70 -17.28 4.44
C ILE A 430 4.05 -17.93 4.10
N GLY A 431 5.14 -17.29 4.49
CA GLY A 431 6.47 -17.85 4.31
C GLY A 431 6.74 -19.09 5.17
N ARG A 432 6.16 -19.15 6.39
CA ARG A 432 6.23 -20.35 7.25
C ARG A 432 5.49 -21.54 6.64
N ILE A 433 4.34 -21.28 6.01
CA ILE A 433 3.51 -22.29 5.34
C ILE A 433 4.20 -22.76 4.04
N GLY A 434 4.62 -21.81 3.20
CA GLY A 434 5.08 -22.08 1.83
C GLY A 434 6.55 -22.46 1.69
N TRP A 435 7.35 -22.38 2.78
CA TRP A 435 8.79 -22.63 2.73
C TRP A 435 9.15 -23.97 2.08
N PRO A 436 10.20 -24.04 1.25
CA PRO A 436 11.12 -22.97 0.82
C PRO A 436 10.70 -22.27 -0.48
N LYS A 437 9.56 -22.61 -1.07
CA LYS A 437 9.11 -22.10 -2.37
C LYS A 437 8.57 -20.68 -2.22
N GLU A 438 7.77 -20.46 -1.19
CA GLU A 438 7.27 -19.15 -0.78
C GLU A 438 7.98 -18.78 0.53
N LYS A 439 8.67 -17.65 0.55
CA LYS A 439 9.45 -17.21 1.72
C LYS A 439 8.77 -16.11 2.53
N GLY A 440 7.61 -15.66 2.08
CA GLY A 440 6.87 -14.56 2.69
C GLY A 440 7.46 -13.20 2.34
N ARG A 441 6.93 -12.18 3.01
CA ARG A 441 7.15 -10.75 2.73
C ARG A 441 8.15 -10.08 3.68
N ASP A 442 8.83 -10.84 4.53
CA ASP A 442 9.79 -10.28 5.51
C ASP A 442 10.92 -9.50 4.83
N GLY A 443 11.30 -9.93 3.62
CA GLY A 443 12.43 -9.36 2.89
C GLY A 443 12.28 -7.90 2.52
N GLU A 444 11.10 -7.48 2.13
CA GLU A 444 10.75 -6.10 1.77
C GLU A 444 10.36 -5.26 3.00
N ARG A 445 10.07 -5.89 4.15
CA ARG A 445 9.61 -5.25 5.39
C ARG A 445 10.72 -4.96 6.40
N THR A 446 11.98 -5.10 5.99
CA THR A 446 13.15 -4.88 6.85
C THR A 446 13.25 -3.43 7.33
N PRO A 447 13.88 -3.16 8.50
CA PRO A 447 14.01 -1.82 9.07
C PRO A 447 14.64 -0.80 8.14
N MET A 448 14.11 0.44 8.17
CA MET A 448 14.66 1.59 7.45
C MET A 448 16.10 1.86 7.86
N GLN A 449 16.92 2.27 6.90
CA GLN A 449 18.35 2.51 7.07
C GLN A 449 18.61 4.02 7.11
N TRP A 450 18.67 4.58 8.32
CA TRP A 450 18.80 6.02 8.53
C TRP A 450 20.26 6.52 8.47
N ASP A 451 21.18 5.70 8.97
CA ASP A 451 22.60 6.02 9.04
C ASP A 451 23.49 4.77 9.17
N GLU A 452 24.81 4.96 9.35
CA GLU A 452 25.79 3.87 9.47
C GLU A 452 25.97 3.35 10.90
N SER A 453 25.17 3.82 11.85
CA SER A 453 25.25 3.37 13.25
C SER A 453 24.69 1.97 13.44
N GLU A 454 24.75 1.45 14.67
CA GLU A 454 24.16 0.15 15.00
C GLU A 454 22.69 0.09 14.61
N ASN A 455 22.24 -1.04 14.05
CA ASN A 455 20.90 -1.24 13.49
C ASN A 455 20.52 -0.16 12.45
N ALA A 456 21.49 0.41 11.76
CA ALA A 456 21.31 1.46 10.76
C ALA A 456 20.54 2.69 11.27
N GLY A 457 20.69 3.04 12.54
CA GLY A 457 19.98 4.16 13.17
C GLY A 457 18.47 3.96 13.35
N PHE A 458 17.95 2.76 13.07
CA PHE A 458 16.54 2.42 13.28
C PHE A 458 16.19 2.30 14.76
N SER A 459 17.00 1.57 15.51
CA SER A 459 16.80 1.27 16.95
C SER A 459 18.13 1.08 17.66
N LYS A 460 18.16 1.30 18.98
CA LYS A 460 19.32 0.99 19.82
C LYS A 460 19.33 -0.43 20.35
N VAL A 461 18.31 -1.22 20.09
CA VAL A 461 18.22 -2.65 20.42
C VAL A 461 18.00 -3.47 19.14
N ALA A 462 18.05 -4.79 19.25
CA ALA A 462 17.81 -5.67 18.10
C ALA A 462 16.42 -5.45 17.52
N PRO A 463 16.29 -5.09 16.22
CA PRO A 463 15.00 -4.89 15.59
C PRO A 463 14.21 -6.19 15.42
N TRP A 464 12.91 -6.08 15.23
CA TRP A 464 11.98 -7.20 15.02
C TRP A 464 12.33 -8.07 13.80
N LEU A 465 12.88 -7.46 12.76
CA LEU A 465 13.57 -8.09 11.63
C LEU A 465 15.01 -7.57 11.55
N PRO A 466 15.96 -8.38 11.09
CA PRO A 466 17.35 -7.94 10.96
C PRO A 466 17.49 -6.82 9.92
N VAL A 467 18.34 -5.84 10.20
CA VAL A 467 18.76 -4.84 9.21
C VAL A 467 19.56 -5.54 8.11
N PRO A 468 19.29 -5.27 6.81
CA PRO A 468 20.05 -5.86 5.73
C PRO A 468 21.54 -5.54 5.80
N PRO A 469 22.43 -6.48 5.39
CA PRO A 469 23.88 -6.25 5.41
C PRO A 469 24.36 -5.09 4.55
N THR A 470 23.50 -4.60 3.66
CA THR A 470 23.76 -3.49 2.72
C THR A 470 23.57 -2.11 3.34
N ALA A 471 23.20 -2.01 4.62
CA ALA A 471 23.07 -0.74 5.35
C ALA A 471 24.36 0.06 5.43
N LYS A 472 25.52 -0.59 5.26
CA LYS A 472 26.84 0.02 5.22
C LYS A 472 27.23 0.40 3.79
#